data_33005a6defbd0b26d8bdf5d58cece0f1
#
_entry.id   33005a6defbd0b26d8bdf5d58cece0f1
#
_cell.length_a   1.000
_cell.length_b   1.000
_cell.length_c   1.000
_cell.angle_alpha   90.00
_cell.angle_beta   90.00
_cell.angle_gamma   90.00
#
_symmetry.space_group_name_H-M   'P 1'
#
loop_
_entity.id
_entity.type
_entity.pdbx_description
1 polymer ?
#
loop_
_entity_poly.entity_id
_entity_poly.type
_entity_poly.pdbx_seq_one_letter_code
_entity_poly.pdbx_strand_id
1 'polypeptide(L)' 'VNDLAASSYEQLGLRVQKIINSTTAQTSRSALLFREAQESPEDWKRLLDEIGENDNVTLAWRDDGGIQLFWTVQRDD' A
#
# COMPACT_ATOMS: atom_id res chain seq x y z
N VAL A 1 7.73 12.43 -24.04
CA VAL A 1 7.58 12.31 -23.44
C VAL A 1 7.00 11.99 -22.82
N ASN A 2 6.84 12.15 -22.67
CA ASN A 2 6.52 11.99 -22.03
C ASN A 2 5.92 11.64 -21.47
N ASP A 3 5.42 11.15 -21.59
CA ASP A 3 5.02 10.95 -20.96
C ASP A 3 5.23 10.83 -20.01
N LEU A 4 5.23 10.73 -20.19
CA LEU A 4 5.65 11.34 -19.05
C LEU A 4 4.84 11.19 -17.84
N ALA A 5 3.58 11.06 -17.95
CA ALA A 5 2.72 10.75 -16.82
C ALA A 5 2.99 9.33 -16.41
N ALA A 6 3.26 9.12 -15.13
CA ALA A 6 3.32 7.78 -14.60
C ALA A 6 2.00 7.07 -14.87
N SER A 7 2.02 5.76 -15.08
CA SER A 7 0.81 4.99 -15.25
C SER A 7 -0.06 5.12 -14.00
N SER A 8 -1.34 4.81 -14.14
CA SER A 8 -2.25 4.86 -12.99
C SER A 8 -1.77 3.93 -11.87
N TYR A 9 -1.19 2.79 -12.24
CA TYR A 9 -0.65 1.85 -11.27
C TYR A 9 0.56 2.45 -10.55
N GLU A 10 1.45 3.12 -11.26
CA GLU A 10 2.62 3.75 -10.65
C GLU A 10 2.22 4.87 -9.71
N GLN A 11 1.23 5.68 -10.09
CA GLN A 11 0.73 6.75 -9.23
C GLN A 11 0.14 6.19 -7.94
N LEU A 12 -0.63 5.11 -8.06
CA LEU A 12 -1.18 4.43 -6.89
C LEU A 12 -0.08 3.90 -5.99
N GLY A 13 0.94 3.26 -6.57
CA GLY A 13 2.08 2.74 -5.81
C GLY A 13 2.81 3.83 -5.07
N LEU A 14 3.03 4.98 -5.70
CA LEU A 14 3.70 6.10 -5.06
C LEU A 14 2.89 6.67 -3.90
N ARG A 15 1.57 6.77 -4.08
CA ARG A 15 0.69 7.26 -3.02
C ARG A 15 0.72 6.34 -1.80
N VAL A 16 0.61 5.04 -2.03
CA VAL A 16 0.63 4.05 -0.96
C VAL A 16 1.99 4.02 -0.27
N GLN A 17 3.06 4.08 -1.05
CA GLN A 17 4.40 4.12 -0.50
C GLN A 17 4.60 5.34 0.41
N LYS A 18 4.06 6.48 0.02
CA LYS A 18 4.14 7.69 0.81
C LYS A 18 3.42 7.53 2.16
N ILE A 19 2.27 6.86 2.15
CA ILE A 19 1.53 6.58 3.38
C ILE A 19 2.34 5.65 4.28
N ILE A 20 2.89 4.59 3.71
CA ILE A 20 3.68 3.60 4.46
C ILE A 20 4.93 4.25 5.05
N ASN A 21 5.54 5.16 4.32
CA ASN A 21 6.77 5.82 4.78
C ASN A 21 6.52 6.97 5.74
N SER A 22 5.26 7.29 6.03
CA SER A 22 4.96 8.35 7.01
C SER A 22 5.48 7.97 8.40
N THR A 23 5.79 8.98 9.20
CA THR A 23 6.29 8.75 10.55
C THR A 23 5.31 7.94 11.39
N THR A 24 4.02 8.27 11.28
CA THR A 24 2.97 7.56 12.02
C THR A 24 2.94 6.09 11.66
N ALA A 25 2.96 5.77 10.35
CA ALA A 25 2.90 4.40 9.89
C ALA A 25 4.15 3.63 10.31
N GLN A 26 5.31 4.24 10.22
CA GLN A 26 6.56 3.60 10.61
C GLN A 26 6.62 3.32 12.11
N THR A 27 6.09 4.21 12.91
CA THR A 27 6.06 4.04 14.35
C THR A 27 5.11 2.92 14.77
N SER A 28 3.92 2.88 14.18
CA SER A 28 2.92 1.86 14.51
C SER A 28 3.13 0.55 13.73
N ARG A 29 3.95 0.59 12.67
CA ARG A 29 4.17 -0.53 11.76
C ARG A 29 2.87 -1.03 11.17
N SER A 30 2.01 -0.08 10.85
CA SER A 30 0.72 -0.36 10.22
C SER A 30 0.27 0.85 9.44
N ALA A 31 -0.58 0.62 8.47
CA ALA A 31 -1.17 1.69 7.67
C ALA A 31 -2.57 1.29 7.26
N LEU A 32 -3.47 2.26 7.26
CA LEU A 32 -4.83 2.04 6.80
C LEU A 32 -4.93 2.63 5.40
N LEU A 33 -5.30 1.80 4.44
CA LEU A 33 -5.32 2.17 3.04
C LEU A 33 -6.73 2.09 2.49
N PHE A 34 -7.12 3.11 1.72
CA PHE A 34 -8.39 3.14 0.99
C PHE A 34 -8.10 3.45 -0.47
N ARG A 35 -8.83 2.78 -1.36
CA ARG A 35 -8.79 3.11 -2.78
C ARG A 35 -9.56 4.40 -2.99
N GLU A 36 -8.97 5.33 -3.73
CA GLU A 36 -9.67 6.56 -4.10
C GLU A 36 -10.55 6.31 -5.32
N ALA A 37 -11.59 7.13 -5.50
CA ALA A 37 -12.58 6.92 -6.54
C ALA A 37 -11.99 6.86 -7.94
N GLN A 38 -10.94 7.65 -8.20
CA GLN A 38 -10.31 7.70 -9.51
C GLN A 38 -9.31 6.57 -9.74
N GLU A 39 -9.00 5.78 -8.71
CA GLU A 39 -8.04 4.69 -8.82
C GLU A 39 -8.73 3.42 -9.31
N SER A 40 -8.07 2.71 -10.23
CA SER A 40 -8.61 1.50 -10.82
C SER A 40 -8.70 0.37 -9.79
N PRO A 41 -9.86 -0.31 -9.68
CA PRO A 41 -9.95 -1.49 -8.81
C PRO A 41 -8.95 -2.58 -9.20
N GLU A 42 -8.62 -2.71 -10.48
CA GLU A 42 -7.67 -3.70 -10.93
C GLU A 42 -6.25 -3.37 -10.48
N ASP A 43 -5.87 -2.10 -10.58
CA ASP A 43 -4.57 -1.64 -10.08
C ASP A 43 -4.49 -1.82 -8.57
N TRP A 44 -5.56 -1.51 -7.87
CA TRP A 44 -5.64 -1.67 -6.42
C TRP A 44 -5.41 -3.11 -6.01
N LYS A 45 -6.11 -4.03 -6.66
CA LYS A 45 -5.96 -5.45 -6.37
C LYS A 45 -4.54 -5.94 -6.67
N ARG A 46 -3.99 -5.50 -7.79
CA ARG A 46 -2.64 -5.88 -8.19
C ARG A 46 -1.61 -5.42 -7.16
N LEU A 47 -1.76 -4.18 -6.69
CA LEU A 47 -0.84 -3.64 -5.69
C LEU A 47 -0.93 -4.42 -4.38
N LEU A 48 -2.16 -4.72 -3.94
CA LEU A 48 -2.35 -5.47 -2.70
C LEU A 48 -1.79 -6.88 -2.81
N ASP A 49 -1.96 -7.52 -3.97
CA ASP A 49 -1.39 -8.84 -4.20
C ASP A 49 0.14 -8.80 -4.11
N GLU A 50 0.76 -7.79 -4.71
CA GLU A 50 2.21 -7.64 -4.66
C GLU A 50 2.71 -7.37 -3.24
N ILE A 51 2.01 -6.53 -2.51
CA ILE A 51 2.37 -6.24 -1.12
C ILE A 51 2.24 -7.51 -0.28
N GLY A 52 1.17 -8.27 -0.49
CA GLY A 52 0.90 -9.48 0.28
C GLY A 52 1.86 -10.62 0.01
N GLU A 53 2.67 -10.53 -1.04
CA GLU A 53 3.70 -11.53 -1.31
C GLU A 53 4.87 -11.47 -0.33
N ASN A 54 4.99 -10.40 0.41
CA ASN A 54 6.04 -10.26 1.40
C ASN A 54 5.67 -11.03 2.67
N ASP A 55 6.58 -11.87 3.14
CA ASP A 55 6.32 -12.74 4.30
C ASP A 55 6.08 -11.97 5.59
N ASN A 56 6.66 -10.77 5.69
CA ASN A 56 6.55 -9.97 6.91
C ASN A 56 5.39 -8.98 6.88
N VAL A 57 4.49 -9.10 5.89
CA VAL A 57 3.36 -8.19 5.70
C VAL A 57 2.06 -8.97 5.81
N THR A 58 1.12 -8.40 6.54
CA THR A 58 -0.22 -8.96 6.69
C THR A 58 -1.27 -7.93 6.25
N LEU A 59 -2.22 -8.37 5.47
CA LEU A 59 -3.34 -7.54 5.02
C LEU A 59 -4.60 -7.98 5.76
N ALA A 60 -5.31 -7.02 6.34
CA ALA A 60 -6.59 -7.27 6.99
C ALA A 60 -7.66 -6.47 6.27
N TRP A 61 -8.67 -7.17 5.74
CA TRP A 61 -9.76 -6.56 5.00
C TRP A 61 -10.80 -6.02 5.97
N ARG A 62 -11.20 -4.77 5.77
CA ARG A 62 -12.16 -4.11 6.63
C ARG A 62 -13.53 -4.08 5.98
N ASP A 63 -14.57 -4.01 6.80
CA ASP A 63 -15.95 -3.94 6.33
C ASP A 63 -16.25 -2.63 5.61
N ASP A 64 -15.49 -1.58 5.90
CA ASP A 64 -15.68 -0.26 5.28
C ASP A 64 -14.97 -0.13 3.92
N GLY A 65 -14.40 -1.23 3.42
CA GLY A 65 -13.70 -1.21 2.13
C GLY A 65 -12.24 -0.87 2.24
N GLY A 66 -11.74 -0.55 3.43
CA GLY A 66 -10.33 -0.26 3.64
C GLY A 66 -9.51 -1.53 3.87
N ILE A 67 -8.22 -1.37 3.78
CA ILE A 67 -7.25 -2.44 4.03
C ILE A 67 -6.34 -1.98 5.15
N GLN A 68 -6.28 -2.74 6.22
CA GLN A 68 -5.31 -2.48 7.29
C GLN A 68 -4.06 -3.29 6.98
N LEU A 69 -2.96 -2.61 6.81
CA LEU A 69 -1.68 -3.21 6.49
C LEU A 69 -0.83 -3.25 7.75
N PHE A 70 -0.26 -4.42 8.04
CA PHE A 70 0.65 -4.60 9.17
C PHE A 70 1.95 -5.19 8.66
N TRP A 71 3.06 -4.79 9.24
CA TRP A 71 4.34 -5.39 8.90
C TRP A 71 5.21 -5.53 10.13
N THR A 72 6.19 -6.43 10.02
CA THR A 72 7.18 -6.61 11.07
C THR A 72 8.53 -6.19 10.54
N VAL A 73 9.39 -5.73 11.45
CA VAL A 73 10.76 -5.35 11.10
C VAL A 73 11.67 -6.43 11.65
N GLN A 74 12.44 -7.04 10.75
CA GLN A 74 13.43 -8.00 11.19
C GLN A 74 14.63 -7.27 11.73
N ARG A 75 15.12 -7.77 12.84
CA ARG A 75 16.33 -7.24 13.45
C ARG A 75 17.42 -8.28 13.40
N ASP A 76 18.57 -7.83 12.99
CA ASP A 76 19.78 -8.63 13.07
C ASP A 76 20.43 -8.36 14.42
N ASP A 77 20.09 -9.14 15.37
CA ASP A 77 20.68 -8.99 16.69
C ASP A 77 21.86 -9.95 16.86
#